data_aacffbb9a3be9a0a3f6d934761783ebf
#
_entry.id   aacffbb9a3be9a0a3f6d934761783ebf
#
_cell.length_a   1.000
_cell.length_b   1.000
_cell.length_c   1.000
_cell.angle_alpha   90.00
_cell.angle_beta   90.00
_cell.angle_gamma   90.00
#
_symmetry.space_group_name_H-M   'P 1'
#
loop_
_entity.id
_entity.type
_entity.pdbx_description
1 polymer ?
#
loop_
_entity_poly.entity_id
_entity_poly.type
_entity_poly.pdbx_seq_one_letter_code
_entity_poly.pdbx_strand_id
1 'polypeptide(L)'
;MTTWLITGASSGIGRAVATKLLSEGHRVAAFARDPQAMDELATAYPELLWTARVDITDTVELRLATDRAFAELGRIDVLFSNAGSGAFGAAEELADAVIEQQIALNMVAPIQLIRSALPHLRAQGGGRIIQMSTMGGQLTTTGGSMYHASKWGIEGFTEALMGEVAAFGIAVTLIEPGNIRTPFGAALSIAPPIDAYAETPVGQVRQYIEAADGNLTANALGDPMLVADAIIAVAAQTPAPRRLALGSDAFDGIRTALVSRLSELDEAKAVSISTDFPAGV
;
A
#
# COMPACT_ATOMS: atom_id res chain seq x y z
N MET A 1 24.93 -1.40 4.71
CA MET A 1 23.97 -0.70 5.60
C MET A 1 23.21 0.29 4.76
N THR A 2 21.86 0.21 4.75
CA THR A 2 20.95 1.15 4.07
C THR A 2 20.03 1.80 5.10
N THR A 3 19.47 2.96 4.77
CA THR A 3 18.49 3.67 5.62
C THR A 3 17.14 3.62 4.96
N TRP A 4 16.11 3.19 5.71
CA TRP A 4 14.73 3.08 5.26
C TRP A 4 13.83 4.06 6.01
N LEU A 5 12.91 4.71 5.31
CA LEU A 5 11.77 5.41 5.91
C LEU A 5 10.53 4.57 5.69
N ILE A 6 9.83 4.21 6.77
CA ILE A 6 8.67 3.29 6.75
C ILE A 6 7.47 3.94 7.42
N THR A 7 6.34 4.02 6.72
CA THR A 7 5.07 4.39 7.32
C THR A 7 4.29 3.15 7.77
N GLY A 8 3.57 3.24 8.90
CA GLY A 8 2.86 2.10 9.45
C GLY A 8 3.79 1.00 9.99
N ALA A 9 4.96 1.39 10.53
CA ALA A 9 5.97 0.47 11.05
C ALA A 9 5.57 -0.19 12.39
N SER A 10 4.49 0.26 13.03
CA SER A 10 4.07 -0.24 14.36
C SER A 10 3.38 -1.61 14.33
N SER A 11 2.91 -2.07 13.16
CA SER A 11 2.16 -3.34 13.05
C SER A 11 2.31 -4.01 11.68
N GLY A 12 1.85 -5.24 11.55
CA GLY A 12 1.72 -5.96 10.29
C GLY A 12 3.01 -6.04 9.48
N ILE A 13 2.90 -5.87 8.17
CA ILE A 13 4.03 -5.95 7.22
C ILE A 13 5.09 -4.88 7.52
N GLY A 14 4.67 -3.64 7.83
CA GLY A 14 5.61 -2.57 8.16
C GLY A 14 6.49 -2.89 9.36
N ARG A 15 5.91 -3.50 10.43
CA ARG A 15 6.68 -3.96 11.59
C ARG A 15 7.60 -5.13 11.24
N ALA A 16 7.14 -6.08 10.44
CA ALA A 16 7.96 -7.21 10.00
C ALA A 16 9.19 -6.74 9.21
N VAL A 17 9.01 -5.80 8.27
CA VAL A 17 10.11 -5.19 7.51
C VAL A 17 11.06 -4.43 8.43
N ALA A 18 10.53 -3.59 9.33
CA ALA A 18 11.37 -2.83 10.27
C ALA A 18 12.20 -3.76 11.18
N THR A 19 11.58 -4.81 11.72
CA THR A 19 12.26 -5.78 12.59
C THR A 19 13.41 -6.48 11.87
N LYS A 20 13.18 -6.96 10.63
CA LYS A 20 14.22 -7.62 9.84
C LYS A 20 15.37 -6.68 9.51
N LEU A 21 15.07 -5.48 9.01
CA LEU A 21 16.08 -4.49 8.69
C LEU A 21 16.97 -4.13 9.89
N LEU A 22 16.37 -3.92 11.05
CA LEU A 22 17.12 -3.61 12.28
C LEU A 22 18.00 -4.79 12.71
N SER A 23 17.49 -6.03 12.63
CA SER A 23 18.25 -7.23 12.97
C SER A 23 19.44 -7.48 12.02
N GLU A 24 19.36 -6.97 10.78
CA GLU A 24 20.42 -7.04 9.76
C GLU A 24 21.38 -5.84 9.80
N GLY A 25 21.20 -4.94 10.76
CA GLY A 25 22.06 -3.76 10.95
C GLY A 25 21.77 -2.59 10.01
N HIS A 26 20.57 -2.53 9.42
CA HIS A 26 20.08 -1.39 8.65
C HIS A 26 19.47 -0.33 9.57
N ARG A 27 19.42 0.92 9.11
CA ARG A 27 18.75 2.03 9.83
C ARG A 27 17.30 2.16 9.38
N VAL A 28 16.41 2.41 10.32
CA VAL A 28 14.97 2.60 10.07
C VAL A 28 14.49 3.92 10.66
N ALA A 29 13.89 4.78 9.82
CA ALA A 29 13.02 5.86 10.23
C ALA A 29 11.57 5.34 10.23
N ALA A 30 10.94 5.25 11.38
CA ALA A 30 9.60 4.72 11.54
C ALA A 30 8.60 5.84 11.82
N PHE A 31 7.62 6.03 10.93
CA PHE A 31 6.47 6.89 11.18
C PHE A 31 5.30 6.07 11.70
N ALA A 32 4.80 6.43 12.88
CA ALA A 32 3.67 5.78 13.51
C ALA A 32 2.79 6.80 14.26
N ARG A 33 1.48 6.56 14.33
CA ARG A 33 0.57 7.38 15.16
C ARG A 33 0.85 7.19 16.65
N ASP A 34 1.24 5.97 17.01
CA ASP A 34 1.67 5.61 18.36
C ASP A 34 3.09 5.02 18.31
N PRO A 35 4.12 5.84 18.58
CA PRO A 35 5.51 5.36 18.62
C PRO A 35 5.77 4.36 19.75
N GLN A 36 4.98 4.35 20.84
CA GLN A 36 5.18 3.43 21.96
C GLN A 36 5.06 1.96 21.52
N ALA A 37 4.27 1.71 20.47
CA ALA A 37 4.21 0.38 19.85
C ALA A 37 5.57 -0.10 19.29
N MET A 38 6.57 0.80 19.21
CA MET A 38 7.94 0.50 18.75
C MET A 38 8.97 0.44 19.89
N ASP A 39 8.59 0.66 21.15
CA ASP A 39 9.53 0.80 22.30
C ASP A 39 10.42 -0.43 22.47
N GLU A 40 9.91 -1.63 22.24
CA GLU A 40 10.69 -2.87 22.27
C GLU A 40 11.84 -2.84 21.25
N LEU A 41 11.53 -2.43 20.00
CA LEU A 41 12.54 -2.29 18.95
C LEU A 41 13.49 -1.11 19.23
N ALA A 42 12.98 0.00 19.76
CA ALA A 42 13.80 1.15 20.13
C ALA A 42 14.80 0.80 21.23
N THR A 43 14.38 -0.03 22.20
CA THR A 43 15.27 -0.52 23.25
C THR A 43 16.31 -1.50 22.72
N ALA A 44 15.93 -2.39 21.80
CA ALA A 44 16.84 -3.38 21.22
C ALA A 44 17.83 -2.77 20.21
N TYR A 45 17.43 -1.70 19.50
CA TYR A 45 18.22 -1.09 18.41
C TYR A 45 18.31 0.45 18.53
N PRO A 46 18.80 1.00 19.65
CA PRO A 46 18.74 2.45 19.93
C PRO A 46 19.51 3.32 18.91
N GLU A 47 20.56 2.79 18.29
CA GLU A 47 21.37 3.50 17.30
C GLU A 47 20.86 3.34 15.85
N LEU A 48 19.94 2.40 15.63
CA LEU A 48 19.46 2.06 14.29
C LEU A 48 18.02 2.49 14.03
N LEU A 49 17.20 2.61 15.08
CA LEU A 49 15.81 3.00 14.97
C LEU A 49 15.60 4.46 15.38
N TRP A 50 15.13 5.25 14.42
CA TRP A 50 14.60 6.60 14.64
C TRP A 50 13.08 6.57 14.51
N THR A 51 12.37 7.16 15.47
CA THR A 51 10.90 7.16 15.45
C THR A 51 10.33 8.57 15.45
N ALA A 52 9.21 8.75 14.77
CA ALA A 52 8.42 9.97 14.87
C ALA A 52 6.92 9.62 15.02
N ARG A 53 6.26 10.38 15.92
CA ARG A 53 4.81 10.40 15.94
C ARG A 53 4.34 11.22 14.75
N VAL A 54 3.54 10.60 13.86
CA VAL A 54 3.03 11.26 12.65
C VAL A 54 1.64 10.71 12.34
N ASP A 55 0.65 11.59 12.25
CA ASP A 55 -0.56 11.28 11.52
C ASP A 55 -0.30 11.60 10.04
N ILE A 56 -0.14 10.57 9.23
CA ILE A 56 0.20 10.75 7.81
C ILE A 56 -0.94 11.40 7.00
N THR A 57 -2.16 11.49 7.54
CA THR A 57 -3.27 12.20 6.91
C THR A 57 -3.18 13.72 7.11
N ASP A 58 -2.43 14.18 8.11
CA ASP A 58 -2.03 15.59 8.23
C ASP A 58 -0.84 15.87 7.30
N THR A 59 -1.13 16.52 6.17
CA THR A 59 -0.11 16.82 5.16
C THR A 59 1.03 17.72 5.67
N VAL A 60 0.74 18.62 6.61
CA VAL A 60 1.75 19.54 7.15
C VAL A 60 2.68 18.78 8.08
N GLU A 61 2.11 18.02 9.02
CA GLU A 61 2.87 17.16 9.93
C GLU A 61 3.74 16.17 9.16
N LEU A 62 3.17 15.50 8.16
CA LEU A 62 3.86 14.53 7.32
C LEU A 62 5.08 15.12 6.60
N ARG A 63 4.95 16.32 6.00
CA ARG A 63 6.04 17.01 5.33
C ARG A 63 7.16 17.38 6.29
N LEU A 64 6.81 18.00 7.43
CA LEU A 64 7.79 18.38 8.46
C LEU A 64 8.53 17.16 9.00
N ALA A 65 7.83 16.04 9.25
CA ALA A 65 8.45 14.81 9.70
C ALA A 65 9.38 14.20 8.64
N THR A 66 8.98 14.27 7.36
CA THR A 66 9.81 13.78 6.25
C THR A 66 11.10 14.60 6.15
N ASP A 67 11.01 15.94 6.14
CA ASP A 67 12.17 16.82 6.10
C ASP A 67 13.11 16.58 7.29
N ARG A 68 12.54 16.41 8.50
CA ARG A 68 13.31 16.09 9.70
C ARG A 68 14.02 14.74 9.59
N ALA A 69 13.37 13.70 9.07
CA ALA A 69 13.99 12.40 8.88
C ALA A 69 15.22 12.49 7.95
N PHE A 70 15.11 13.19 6.83
CA PHE A 70 16.26 13.41 5.93
C PHE A 70 17.34 14.27 6.57
N ALA A 71 17.00 15.30 7.36
CA ALA A 71 17.98 16.16 8.04
C ALA A 71 18.77 15.40 9.12
N GLU A 72 18.09 14.56 9.92
CA GLU A 72 18.72 13.85 11.05
C GLU A 72 19.45 12.57 10.59
N LEU A 73 18.95 11.87 9.58
CA LEU A 73 19.54 10.61 9.10
C LEU A 73 20.52 10.82 7.94
N GLY A 74 20.50 11.98 7.30
CA GLY A 74 21.32 12.35 6.16
C GLY A 74 20.83 11.75 4.85
N ARG A 75 20.98 10.45 4.66
CA ARG A 75 20.55 9.74 3.45
C ARG A 75 19.46 8.72 3.79
N ILE A 76 18.39 8.71 3.02
CA ILE A 76 17.36 7.67 3.04
C ILE A 76 17.39 6.97 1.68
N ASP A 77 17.80 5.70 1.68
CA ASP A 77 17.97 4.91 0.47
C ASP A 77 16.64 4.37 -0.06
N VAL A 78 15.73 4.01 0.87
CA VAL A 78 14.44 3.41 0.54
C VAL A 78 13.32 4.10 1.31
N LEU A 79 12.31 4.56 0.57
CA LEU A 79 11.03 5.02 1.09
C LEU A 79 10.02 3.89 0.96
N PHE A 80 9.56 3.31 2.07
CA PHE A 80 8.51 2.30 2.10
C PHE A 80 7.20 2.92 2.59
N SER A 81 6.37 3.31 1.64
CA SER A 81 5.01 3.82 1.86
C SER A 81 4.06 2.65 2.08
N ASN A 82 3.83 2.27 3.36
CA ASN A 82 3.13 1.04 3.70
C ASN A 82 1.82 1.25 4.47
N ALA A 83 1.68 2.33 5.24
CA ALA A 83 0.48 2.57 6.05
C ALA A 83 -0.81 2.54 5.22
N GLY A 84 -1.84 1.94 5.77
CA GLY A 84 -3.14 1.84 5.13
C GLY A 84 -4.18 1.18 6.04
N SER A 85 -5.44 1.30 5.66
CA SER A 85 -6.57 0.64 6.32
C SER A 85 -7.58 0.14 5.29
N GLY A 86 -8.61 -0.57 5.73
CA GLY A 86 -9.72 -1.02 4.91
C GLY A 86 -11.07 -0.60 5.47
N ALA A 87 -12.06 -0.47 4.58
CA ALA A 87 -13.46 -0.33 4.92
C ALA A 87 -14.27 -1.36 4.15
N PHE A 88 -15.29 -1.93 4.80
CA PHE A 88 -16.21 -2.89 4.22
C PHE A 88 -17.66 -2.42 4.36
N GLY A 89 -18.43 -2.56 3.30
CA GLY A 89 -19.86 -2.29 3.18
C GLY A 89 -20.25 -2.09 1.72
N ALA A 90 -21.55 -2.15 1.41
CA ALA A 90 -22.05 -1.64 0.15
C ALA A 90 -21.72 -0.14 0.03
N ALA A 91 -21.62 0.38 -1.19
CA ALA A 91 -21.24 1.78 -1.39
C ALA A 91 -22.16 2.77 -0.65
N GLU A 92 -23.47 2.49 -0.56
CA GLU A 92 -24.42 3.33 0.15
C GLU A 92 -24.48 3.09 1.68
N GLU A 93 -23.85 2.02 2.19
CA GLU A 93 -23.73 1.76 3.61
C GLU A 93 -22.59 2.57 4.26
N LEU A 94 -21.62 3.00 3.46
CA LEU A 94 -20.45 3.72 3.95
C LEU A 94 -20.79 5.18 4.25
N ALA A 95 -20.55 5.62 5.48
CA ALA A 95 -20.66 7.03 5.84
C ALA A 95 -19.59 7.88 5.14
N ASP A 96 -19.92 9.13 4.79
CA ASP A 96 -19.02 10.05 4.10
C ASP A 96 -17.64 10.18 4.79
N ALA A 97 -17.62 10.27 6.12
CA ALA A 97 -16.37 10.35 6.88
C ALA A 97 -15.48 9.10 6.73
N VAL A 98 -16.07 7.90 6.55
CA VAL A 98 -15.31 6.66 6.30
C VAL A 98 -14.73 6.69 4.89
N ILE A 99 -15.50 7.18 3.92
CA ILE A 99 -15.05 7.35 2.51
C ILE A 99 -13.87 8.33 2.47
N GLU A 100 -14.04 9.51 3.07
CA GLU A 100 -13.00 10.55 3.12
C GLU A 100 -11.72 10.02 3.80
N GLN A 101 -11.85 9.37 4.95
CA GLN A 101 -10.72 8.80 5.67
C GLN A 101 -10.00 7.70 4.88
N GLN A 102 -10.75 6.84 4.16
CA GLN A 102 -10.19 5.78 3.32
C GLN A 102 -9.33 6.37 2.18
N ILE A 103 -9.83 7.39 1.51
CA ILE A 103 -9.11 8.09 0.42
C ILE A 103 -7.93 8.88 0.99
N ALA A 104 -8.12 9.61 2.09
CA ALA A 104 -7.06 10.38 2.72
C ALA A 104 -5.87 9.49 3.12
N LEU A 105 -6.14 8.35 3.77
CA LEU A 105 -5.09 7.48 4.30
C LEU A 105 -4.41 6.63 3.20
N ASN A 106 -5.19 6.02 2.29
CA ASN A 106 -4.65 5.04 1.34
C ASN A 106 -4.16 5.65 0.02
N MET A 107 -4.57 6.86 -0.31
CA MET A 107 -4.23 7.49 -1.59
C MET A 107 -3.55 8.85 -1.39
N VAL A 108 -4.19 9.80 -0.69
CA VAL A 108 -3.65 11.16 -0.57
C VAL A 108 -2.37 11.19 0.28
N ALA A 109 -2.36 10.52 1.43
CA ALA A 109 -1.19 10.49 2.32
C ALA A 109 0.06 9.87 1.65
N PRO A 110 0.00 8.70 0.99
CA PRO A 110 1.11 8.17 0.22
C PRO A 110 1.61 9.13 -0.88
N ILE A 111 0.70 9.77 -1.61
CA ILE A 111 1.06 10.78 -2.62
C ILE A 111 1.83 11.93 -1.97
N GLN A 112 1.36 12.46 -0.85
CA GLN A 112 2.02 13.58 -0.15
C GLN A 112 3.37 13.16 0.45
N LEU A 113 3.48 11.94 0.99
CA LEU A 113 4.74 11.38 1.47
C LEU A 113 5.78 11.32 0.34
N ILE A 114 5.41 10.72 -0.78
CA ILE A 114 6.30 10.60 -1.93
C ILE A 114 6.70 11.99 -2.44
N ARG A 115 5.73 12.90 -2.62
CA ARG A 115 6.00 14.26 -3.07
C ARG A 115 6.96 15.02 -2.13
N SER A 116 6.85 14.83 -0.82
CA SER A 116 7.77 15.46 0.14
C SER A 116 9.18 14.84 0.09
N ALA A 117 9.29 13.54 -0.18
CA ALA A 117 10.59 12.86 -0.27
C ALA A 117 11.33 13.10 -1.61
N LEU A 118 10.61 13.34 -2.71
CA LEU A 118 11.20 13.48 -4.06
C LEU A 118 12.34 14.52 -4.15
N PRO A 119 12.24 15.75 -3.59
CA PRO A 119 13.34 16.72 -3.63
C PRO A 119 14.60 16.18 -2.97
N HIS A 120 14.48 15.49 -1.85
CA HIS A 120 15.59 14.90 -1.10
C HIS A 120 16.21 13.73 -1.88
N LEU A 121 15.38 12.80 -2.40
CA LEU A 121 15.85 11.67 -3.20
C LEU A 121 16.58 12.15 -4.46
N ARG A 122 16.07 13.18 -5.13
CA ARG A 122 16.73 13.77 -6.30
C ARG A 122 18.05 14.44 -5.92
N ALA A 123 18.07 15.21 -4.82
CA ALA A 123 19.29 15.90 -4.37
C ALA A 123 20.42 14.93 -3.98
N GLN A 124 20.07 13.76 -3.43
CA GLN A 124 21.05 12.72 -3.06
C GLN A 124 21.48 11.83 -4.24
N GLY A 125 20.96 12.06 -5.45
CA GLY A 125 21.31 11.32 -6.66
C GLY A 125 20.54 10.02 -6.87
N GLY A 126 19.34 9.89 -6.29
CA GLY A 126 18.47 8.74 -6.48
C GLY A 126 18.04 8.03 -5.20
N GLY A 127 17.33 6.94 -5.36
CA GLY A 127 16.82 6.12 -4.27
C GLY A 127 15.76 5.14 -4.74
N ARG A 128 15.11 4.47 -3.80
CA ARG A 128 14.06 3.51 -4.05
C ARG A 128 12.75 3.94 -3.38
N ILE A 129 11.65 3.90 -4.11
CA ILE A 129 10.30 4.04 -3.55
C ILE A 129 9.61 2.68 -3.67
N ILE A 130 9.11 2.18 -2.55
CA ILE A 130 8.26 0.99 -2.49
C ILE A 130 6.89 1.44 -2.01
N GLN A 131 5.88 1.28 -2.87
CA GLN A 131 4.50 1.61 -2.55
C GLN A 131 3.69 0.35 -2.26
N MET A 132 3.16 0.25 -1.05
CA MET A 132 2.24 -0.82 -0.69
C MET A 132 0.89 -0.61 -1.36
N SER A 133 0.54 -1.54 -2.23
CA SER A 133 -0.80 -1.72 -2.78
C SER A 133 -1.43 -2.99 -2.21
N THR A 134 -2.04 -3.80 -3.05
CA THR A 134 -2.68 -5.08 -2.77
C THR A 134 -3.06 -5.74 -4.10
N MET A 135 -3.35 -7.02 -4.11
CA MET A 135 -4.04 -7.63 -5.26
C MET A 135 -5.32 -6.87 -5.62
N GLY A 136 -5.97 -6.26 -4.62
CA GLY A 136 -7.16 -5.42 -4.80
C GLY A 136 -6.93 -4.10 -5.54
N GLY A 137 -5.70 -3.76 -5.91
CA GLY A 137 -5.36 -2.71 -6.89
C GLY A 137 -5.48 -3.18 -8.34
N GLN A 138 -5.63 -4.49 -8.58
CA GLN A 138 -5.74 -5.11 -9.90
C GLN A 138 -7.06 -5.86 -10.11
N LEU A 139 -7.72 -6.25 -9.04
CA LEU A 139 -9.04 -6.90 -9.03
C LEU A 139 -9.95 -6.25 -8.00
N THR A 140 -11.22 -6.65 -7.97
CA THR A 140 -12.19 -6.12 -7.00
C THR A 140 -12.94 -7.25 -6.31
N THR A 141 -13.38 -6.97 -5.08
CA THR A 141 -14.27 -7.84 -4.30
C THR A 141 -15.48 -7.05 -3.84
N THR A 142 -16.62 -7.73 -3.73
CA THR A 142 -17.87 -7.12 -3.27
C THR A 142 -17.73 -6.59 -1.84
N GLY A 143 -18.29 -5.42 -1.58
CA GLY A 143 -18.21 -4.73 -0.29
C GLY A 143 -16.92 -3.94 -0.04
N GLY A 144 -15.95 -3.99 -0.98
CA GLY A 144 -14.68 -3.27 -0.87
C GLY A 144 -14.57 -2.05 -1.80
N SER A 145 -15.66 -1.49 -2.31
CA SER A 145 -15.65 -0.47 -3.37
C SER A 145 -14.69 0.70 -3.09
N MET A 146 -14.75 1.30 -1.90
CA MET A 146 -13.90 2.45 -1.55
C MET A 146 -12.46 2.05 -1.26
N TYR A 147 -12.24 0.84 -0.72
CA TYR A 147 -10.90 0.29 -0.57
C TYR A 147 -10.23 0.11 -1.94
N HIS A 148 -10.93 -0.54 -2.87
CA HIS A 148 -10.44 -0.71 -4.25
C HIS A 148 -10.22 0.62 -4.95
N ALA A 149 -11.16 1.58 -4.85
CA ALA A 149 -11.00 2.91 -5.43
C ALA A 149 -9.70 3.58 -4.95
N SER A 150 -9.39 3.50 -3.64
CA SER A 150 -8.17 4.06 -3.08
C SER A 150 -6.90 3.35 -3.58
N LYS A 151 -6.96 2.01 -3.72
CA LYS A 151 -5.79 1.22 -4.18
C LYS A 151 -5.57 1.33 -5.69
N TRP A 152 -6.61 1.35 -6.50
CA TRP A 152 -6.49 1.64 -7.93
C TRP A 152 -5.97 3.06 -8.17
N GLY A 153 -6.42 4.04 -7.38
CA GLY A 153 -5.93 5.43 -7.46
C GLY A 153 -4.44 5.56 -7.17
N ILE A 154 -3.95 4.93 -6.10
CA ILE A 154 -2.51 4.98 -5.77
C ILE A 154 -1.66 4.19 -6.77
N GLU A 155 -2.18 3.12 -7.37
CA GLU A 155 -1.45 2.41 -8.42
C GLU A 155 -1.31 3.26 -9.69
N GLY A 156 -2.40 3.90 -10.13
CA GLY A 156 -2.33 4.81 -11.29
C GLY A 156 -1.34 5.96 -11.08
N PHE A 157 -1.36 6.59 -9.89
CA PHE A 157 -0.37 7.61 -9.53
C PHE A 157 1.05 7.06 -9.56
N THR A 158 1.27 5.91 -8.93
CA THR A 158 2.61 5.31 -8.82
C THR A 158 3.15 4.89 -10.18
N GLU A 159 2.31 4.36 -11.06
CA GLU A 159 2.71 3.95 -12.40
C GLU A 159 3.11 5.15 -13.28
N ALA A 160 2.39 6.27 -13.19
CA ALA A 160 2.76 7.51 -13.85
C ALA A 160 4.10 8.06 -13.29
N LEU A 161 4.25 8.07 -11.97
CA LEU A 161 5.45 8.53 -11.28
C LEU A 161 6.72 7.79 -11.73
N MET A 162 6.64 6.49 -12.04
CA MET A 162 7.80 5.71 -12.52
C MET A 162 8.48 6.38 -13.72
N GLY A 163 7.69 6.91 -14.67
CA GLY A 163 8.22 7.65 -15.83
C GLY A 163 8.80 9.02 -15.45
N GLU A 164 8.17 9.72 -14.52
CA GLU A 164 8.56 11.08 -14.12
C GLU A 164 9.92 11.12 -13.39
N VAL A 165 10.24 10.07 -12.60
CA VAL A 165 11.40 10.09 -11.71
C VAL A 165 12.58 9.25 -12.16
N ALA A 166 12.42 8.45 -13.21
CA ALA A 166 13.47 7.55 -13.72
C ALA A 166 14.78 8.28 -14.06
N ALA A 167 14.69 9.47 -14.67
CA ALA A 167 15.84 10.28 -15.04
C ALA A 167 16.67 10.78 -13.84
N PHE A 168 16.11 10.71 -12.62
CA PHE A 168 16.80 11.11 -11.38
C PHE A 168 17.42 9.93 -10.64
N GLY A 169 17.45 8.73 -11.22
CA GLY A 169 17.93 7.53 -10.56
C GLY A 169 17.01 7.04 -9.42
N ILE A 170 15.75 7.46 -9.43
CA ILE A 170 14.74 7.02 -8.47
C ILE A 170 13.95 5.87 -9.11
N ALA A 171 14.02 4.70 -8.50
CA ALA A 171 13.27 3.53 -8.96
C ALA A 171 12.06 3.28 -8.06
N VAL A 172 10.93 2.90 -8.65
CA VAL A 172 9.65 2.74 -7.96
C VAL A 172 9.11 1.34 -8.19
N THR A 173 8.62 0.69 -7.13
CA THR A 173 7.99 -0.64 -7.19
C THR A 173 6.67 -0.63 -6.41
N LEU A 174 5.61 -1.15 -7.03
CA LEU A 174 4.35 -1.49 -6.37
C LEU A 174 4.43 -2.89 -5.75
N ILE A 175 4.00 -3.03 -4.51
CA ILE A 175 3.86 -4.32 -3.82
C ILE A 175 2.38 -4.65 -3.75
N GLU A 176 2.00 -5.80 -4.28
CA GLU A 176 0.62 -6.26 -4.43
C GLU A 176 0.40 -7.57 -3.66
N PRO A 177 0.32 -7.53 -2.31
CA PRO A 177 0.10 -8.74 -1.53
C PRO A 177 -1.34 -9.24 -1.65
N GLY A 178 -1.51 -10.56 -1.49
CA GLY A 178 -2.77 -11.20 -1.21
C GLY A 178 -3.15 -11.09 0.27
N ASN A 179 -3.81 -12.11 0.79
CA ASN A 179 -4.18 -12.17 2.19
C ASN A 179 -2.97 -12.56 3.04
N ILE A 180 -2.52 -11.64 3.88
CA ILE A 180 -1.36 -11.82 4.78
C ILE A 180 -1.84 -11.87 6.22
N ARG A 181 -1.28 -12.78 7.00
CA ARG A 181 -1.62 -12.99 8.41
C ARG A 181 -1.11 -11.84 9.28
N THR A 182 -1.90 -10.77 9.36
CA THR A 182 -1.60 -9.52 10.08
C THR A 182 -2.83 -8.99 10.80
N PRO A 183 -2.70 -8.03 11.72
CA PRO A 183 -3.83 -7.36 12.36
C PRO A 183 -4.71 -6.52 11.43
N PHE A 184 -4.41 -6.43 10.13
CA PHE A 184 -5.15 -5.60 9.17
C PHE A 184 -6.66 -5.92 9.14
N GLY A 185 -7.01 -7.23 9.17
CA GLY A 185 -8.41 -7.66 9.18
C GLY A 185 -9.20 -7.20 10.41
N ALA A 186 -8.55 -7.18 11.58
CA ALA A 186 -9.16 -6.71 12.82
C ALA A 186 -9.33 -5.17 12.87
N ALA A 187 -8.63 -4.45 12.02
CA ALA A 187 -8.66 -2.99 11.92
C ALA A 187 -9.62 -2.48 10.83
N LEU A 188 -10.40 -3.36 10.19
CA LEU A 188 -11.38 -2.96 9.18
C LEU A 188 -12.51 -2.13 9.79
N SER A 189 -12.84 -1.02 9.14
CA SER A 189 -14.07 -0.28 9.41
C SER A 189 -15.24 -0.98 8.71
N ILE A 190 -16.17 -1.55 9.48
CA ILE A 190 -17.34 -2.25 8.94
C ILE A 190 -18.54 -1.34 9.06
N ALA A 191 -19.17 -1.02 7.91
CA ALA A 191 -20.37 -0.19 7.88
C ALA A 191 -21.58 -0.92 8.51
N PRO A 192 -22.51 -0.21 9.20
CA PRO A 192 -23.78 -0.78 9.62
C PRO A 192 -24.55 -1.35 8.40
N PRO A 193 -25.21 -2.50 8.55
CA PRO A 193 -25.94 -3.11 7.42
C PRO A 193 -27.20 -2.33 7.07
N ILE A 194 -27.54 -2.32 5.79
CA ILE A 194 -28.86 -1.95 5.26
C ILE A 194 -29.59 -3.23 4.88
N ASP A 195 -30.84 -3.39 5.31
CA ASP A 195 -31.64 -4.62 5.10
C ASP A 195 -31.71 -5.05 3.61
N ALA A 196 -31.72 -4.08 2.69
CA ALA A 196 -31.73 -4.35 1.26
C ALA A 196 -30.53 -5.18 0.76
N TYR A 197 -29.41 -5.18 1.51
CA TYR A 197 -28.20 -5.94 1.16
C TYR A 197 -28.07 -7.29 1.87
N ALA A 198 -28.99 -7.64 2.78
CA ALA A 198 -28.88 -8.85 3.61
C ALA A 198 -28.73 -10.14 2.78
N GLU A 199 -29.55 -10.28 1.74
CA GLU A 199 -29.59 -11.47 0.87
C GLU A 199 -28.72 -11.32 -0.41
N THR A 200 -27.88 -10.29 -0.47
CA THR A 200 -26.99 -10.03 -1.61
C THR A 200 -25.59 -10.60 -1.36
N PRO A 201 -24.68 -10.59 -2.35
CA PRO A 201 -23.28 -10.93 -2.14
C PRO A 201 -22.59 -10.09 -1.04
N VAL A 202 -23.02 -8.83 -0.81
CA VAL A 202 -22.50 -8.02 0.32
C VAL A 202 -22.88 -8.65 1.66
N GLY A 203 -24.15 -9.05 1.81
CA GLY A 203 -24.62 -9.74 3.03
C GLY A 203 -23.88 -11.04 3.29
N GLN A 204 -23.61 -11.84 2.25
CA GLN A 204 -22.84 -13.09 2.37
C GLN A 204 -21.40 -12.83 2.85
N VAL A 205 -20.72 -11.82 2.29
CA VAL A 205 -19.37 -11.44 2.75
C VAL A 205 -19.42 -10.91 4.18
N ARG A 206 -20.46 -10.15 4.56
CA ARG A 206 -20.64 -9.66 5.93
C ARG A 206 -20.76 -10.82 6.91
N GLN A 207 -21.61 -11.82 6.62
CA GLN A 207 -21.75 -13.02 7.44
C GLN A 207 -20.41 -13.75 7.63
N TYR A 208 -19.60 -13.83 6.56
CA TYR A 208 -18.28 -14.41 6.66
C TYR A 208 -17.35 -13.60 7.59
N ILE A 209 -17.38 -12.26 7.51
CA ILE A 209 -16.60 -11.38 8.39
C ILE A 209 -17.02 -11.54 9.84
N GLU A 210 -18.33 -11.57 10.10
CA GLU A 210 -18.90 -11.76 11.45
C GLU A 210 -18.53 -13.13 12.03
N ALA A 211 -18.61 -14.20 11.24
CA ALA A 211 -18.23 -15.54 11.65
C ALA A 211 -16.73 -15.69 11.97
N ALA A 212 -15.90 -14.83 11.40
CA ALA A 212 -14.46 -14.79 11.67
C ALA A 212 -14.09 -14.02 12.96
N ASP A 213 -15.08 -13.43 13.66
CA ASP A 213 -14.91 -12.67 14.91
C ASP A 213 -13.74 -11.66 14.84
N GLY A 214 -13.69 -10.89 13.75
CA GLY A 214 -12.63 -9.90 13.49
C GLY A 214 -11.26 -10.49 13.11
N ASN A 215 -11.12 -11.81 13.04
CA ASN A 215 -9.86 -12.48 12.71
C ASN A 215 -9.82 -12.98 11.25
N LEU A 216 -10.19 -12.10 10.32
CA LEU A 216 -10.27 -12.40 8.87
C LEU A 216 -8.98 -12.96 8.26
N THR A 217 -7.85 -12.68 8.88
CA THR A 217 -6.55 -13.09 8.39
C THR A 217 -5.96 -14.31 9.13
N ALA A 218 -6.70 -14.92 10.08
CA ALA A 218 -6.19 -16.08 10.84
C ALA A 218 -5.76 -17.24 9.93
N ASN A 219 -6.54 -17.48 8.89
CA ASN A 219 -6.28 -18.55 7.90
C ASN A 219 -5.63 -18.03 6.62
N ALA A 220 -5.14 -16.78 6.62
CA ALA A 220 -4.42 -16.24 5.47
C ALA A 220 -3.15 -17.04 5.21
N LEU A 221 -2.86 -17.29 3.92
CA LEU A 221 -1.69 -18.09 3.50
C LEU A 221 -0.39 -17.32 3.66
N GLY A 222 -0.43 -16.00 3.53
CA GLY A 222 0.75 -15.15 3.52
C GLY A 222 1.37 -14.98 4.91
N ASP A 223 2.66 -15.27 5.02
CA ASP A 223 3.48 -15.01 6.21
C ASP A 223 4.08 -13.59 6.11
N PRO A 224 3.81 -12.68 7.07
CA PRO A 224 4.35 -11.34 7.05
C PRO A 224 5.88 -11.28 7.07
N MET A 225 6.56 -12.27 7.65
CA MET A 225 8.02 -12.32 7.67
C MET A 225 8.60 -12.70 6.31
N LEU A 226 7.99 -13.65 5.59
CA LEU A 226 8.38 -13.98 4.21
C LEU A 226 8.06 -12.84 3.24
N VAL A 227 6.93 -12.13 3.45
CA VAL A 227 6.61 -10.93 2.69
C VAL A 227 7.65 -9.83 2.94
N ALA A 228 8.11 -9.65 4.18
CA ALA A 228 9.17 -8.71 4.50
C ALA A 228 10.48 -9.05 3.79
N ASP A 229 10.88 -10.35 3.75
CA ASP A 229 12.05 -10.80 2.99
C ASP A 229 11.95 -10.43 1.51
N ALA A 230 10.79 -10.68 0.89
CA ALA A 230 10.58 -10.36 -0.51
C ALA A 230 10.64 -8.84 -0.78
N ILE A 231 10.09 -8.01 0.13
CA ILE A 231 10.15 -6.55 0.03
C ILE A 231 11.59 -6.04 0.16
N ILE A 232 12.36 -6.57 1.11
CA ILE A 232 13.78 -6.19 1.30
C ILE A 232 14.60 -6.62 0.08
N ALA A 233 14.38 -7.84 -0.42
CA ALA A 233 15.08 -8.35 -1.59
C ALA A 233 14.77 -7.52 -2.86
N VAL A 234 13.50 -7.15 -3.09
CA VAL A 234 13.12 -6.36 -4.27
C VAL A 234 13.68 -4.94 -4.22
N ALA A 235 13.88 -4.38 -3.03
CA ALA A 235 14.50 -3.07 -2.88
C ALA A 235 15.93 -3.02 -3.44
N ALA A 236 16.64 -4.16 -3.44
CA ALA A 236 18.00 -4.28 -3.96
C ALA A 236 18.07 -4.65 -5.45
N GLN A 237 16.96 -5.02 -6.09
CA GLN A 237 16.96 -5.46 -7.49
C GLN A 237 17.23 -4.32 -8.46
N THR A 238 18.05 -4.62 -9.49
CA THR A 238 18.33 -3.73 -10.61
C THR A 238 18.29 -4.54 -11.90
N PRO A 239 17.43 -4.21 -12.88
CA PRO A 239 16.43 -3.16 -12.82
C PRO A 239 15.31 -3.46 -11.80
N ALA A 240 14.71 -2.40 -11.25
CA ALA A 240 13.57 -2.54 -10.34
C ALA A 240 12.34 -3.10 -11.07
N PRO A 241 11.66 -4.12 -10.56
CA PRO A 241 10.38 -4.51 -11.11
C PRO A 241 9.34 -3.41 -10.85
N ARG A 242 8.45 -3.18 -11.80
CA ARG A 242 7.36 -2.20 -11.63
C ARG A 242 6.34 -2.65 -10.60
N ARG A 243 6.05 -3.95 -10.58
CA ARG A 243 5.03 -4.60 -9.73
C ARG A 243 5.57 -5.92 -9.18
N LEU A 244 5.16 -6.26 -7.97
CA LEU A 244 5.48 -7.53 -7.34
C LEU A 244 4.24 -8.05 -6.60
N ALA A 245 3.57 -9.05 -7.17
CA ALA A 245 2.52 -9.80 -6.49
C ALA A 245 3.15 -10.73 -5.42
N LEU A 246 2.58 -10.75 -4.22
CA LEU A 246 3.07 -11.58 -3.11
C LEU A 246 1.93 -12.45 -2.55
N GLY A 247 2.08 -13.75 -2.70
CA GLY A 247 1.10 -14.78 -2.36
C GLY A 247 0.53 -15.46 -3.60
N SER A 248 0.20 -16.75 -3.50
CA SER A 248 -0.44 -17.52 -4.58
C SER A 248 -1.82 -16.97 -4.93
N ASP A 249 -2.58 -16.55 -3.92
CA ASP A 249 -3.88 -15.89 -4.08
C ASP A 249 -3.78 -14.58 -4.85
N ALA A 250 -2.76 -13.76 -4.57
CA ALA A 250 -2.49 -12.55 -5.32
C ALA A 250 -2.12 -12.85 -6.77
N PHE A 251 -1.21 -13.80 -7.00
CA PHE A 251 -0.78 -14.18 -8.34
C PHE A 251 -1.96 -14.68 -9.20
N ASP A 252 -2.71 -15.64 -8.68
CA ASP A 252 -3.82 -16.25 -9.41
C ASP A 252 -4.97 -15.27 -9.64
N GLY A 253 -5.33 -14.48 -8.62
CA GLY A 253 -6.39 -13.50 -8.71
C GLY A 253 -6.08 -12.38 -9.71
N ILE A 254 -4.88 -11.79 -9.63
CA ILE A 254 -4.43 -10.75 -10.57
C ILE A 254 -4.38 -11.30 -11.99
N ARG A 255 -3.79 -12.48 -12.19
CA ARG A 255 -3.72 -13.12 -13.51
C ARG A 255 -5.09 -13.32 -14.12
N THR A 256 -6.05 -13.83 -13.34
CA THR A 256 -7.42 -14.05 -13.78
C THR A 256 -8.09 -12.73 -14.19
N ALA A 257 -7.97 -11.69 -13.37
CA ALA A 257 -8.55 -10.38 -13.64
C ALA A 257 -7.95 -9.71 -14.90
N LEU A 258 -6.64 -9.85 -15.12
CA LEU A 258 -5.98 -9.32 -16.31
C LEU A 258 -6.42 -10.03 -17.59
N VAL A 259 -6.55 -11.36 -17.56
CA VAL A 259 -7.03 -12.15 -18.70
C VAL A 259 -8.48 -11.77 -19.04
N SER A 260 -9.37 -11.65 -18.04
CA SER A 260 -10.76 -11.22 -18.26
C SER A 260 -10.84 -9.85 -18.92
N ARG A 261 -10.14 -8.86 -18.38
CA ARG A 261 -10.13 -7.50 -18.94
C ARG A 261 -9.56 -7.44 -20.36
N LEU A 262 -8.56 -8.27 -20.67
CA LEU A 262 -8.01 -8.34 -22.01
C LEU A 262 -9.04 -8.92 -22.99
N SER A 263 -9.76 -9.99 -22.61
CA SER A 263 -10.85 -10.56 -23.41
C SER A 263 -11.97 -9.56 -23.69
N GLU A 264 -12.41 -8.84 -22.64
CA GLU A 264 -13.44 -7.80 -22.78
C GLU A 264 -13.00 -6.67 -23.72
N LEU A 265 -11.74 -6.27 -23.66
CA LEU A 265 -11.16 -5.26 -24.56
C LEU A 265 -11.15 -5.76 -26.00
N ASP A 266 -10.73 -7.02 -26.24
CA ASP A 266 -10.68 -7.62 -27.57
C ASP A 266 -12.09 -7.75 -28.19
N GLU A 267 -13.09 -8.14 -27.38
CA GLU A 267 -14.49 -8.21 -27.81
C GLU A 267 -15.04 -6.82 -28.22
N ALA A 268 -14.62 -5.76 -27.53
CA ALA A 268 -15.04 -4.38 -27.81
C ALA A 268 -14.27 -3.73 -28.99
N LYS A 269 -13.26 -4.39 -29.56
CA LYS A 269 -12.32 -3.81 -30.54
C LYS A 269 -13.01 -3.12 -31.72
N ALA A 270 -14.03 -3.75 -32.31
CA ALA A 270 -14.71 -3.17 -33.48
C ALA A 270 -15.40 -1.84 -33.16
N VAL A 271 -16.05 -1.77 -31.97
CA VAL A 271 -16.69 -0.53 -31.49
C VAL A 271 -15.64 0.52 -31.16
N SER A 272 -14.56 0.13 -30.49
CA SER A 272 -13.48 1.06 -30.12
C SER A 272 -12.88 1.76 -31.34
N ILE A 273 -12.57 1.00 -32.40
CA ILE A 273 -11.96 1.54 -33.64
C ILE A 273 -12.99 2.35 -34.47
N SER A 274 -14.30 2.04 -34.37
CA SER A 274 -15.33 2.76 -35.13
C SER A 274 -15.51 4.22 -34.71
N THR A 275 -14.92 4.63 -33.60
CA THR A 275 -14.96 6.01 -33.09
C THR A 275 -13.81 6.88 -33.63
N ASP A 276 -12.89 6.31 -34.40
CA ASP A 276 -11.81 7.05 -35.02
C ASP A 276 -12.33 7.85 -36.22
N PHE A 277 -11.65 8.96 -36.58
CA PHE A 277 -11.90 9.64 -37.83
C PHE A 277 -11.60 8.70 -39.00
N PRO A 278 -12.41 8.76 -40.10
CA PRO A 278 -12.10 7.99 -41.28
C PRO A 278 -10.67 8.32 -41.81
N ALA A 279 -9.96 7.28 -42.28
CA ALA A 279 -8.61 7.46 -42.81
C ALA A 279 -8.64 8.46 -43.98
N GLY A 280 -7.91 9.59 -43.85
CA GLY A 280 -7.78 10.61 -44.89
C GLY A 280 -8.60 11.88 -44.67
N VAL A 281 -9.16 12.10 -43.49
CA VAL A 281 -9.77 13.38 -43.05
C VAL A 281 -8.73 14.21 -42.31
#